data_637aba7c4ac4776093396c180c4478a8
#
_entry.id   637aba7c4ac4776093396c180c4478a8
#
_cell.length_a   1.000
_cell.length_b   1.000
_cell.length_c   1.000
_cell.angle_alpha   90.00
_cell.angle_beta   90.00
_cell.angle_gamma   90.00
#
_symmetry.space_group_name_H-M   'P 1'
#
loop_
_entity.id
_entity.type
_entity.pdbx_description
1 polymer ?
#
loop_
_entity_poly.entity_id
_entity_poly.type
_entity_poly.pdbx_seq_one_letter_code
_entity_poly.pdbx_strand_id
1 'polypeptide(L)'
;MNLTRYISSVLLAVLVSVGAHATVVVDAATGMPLPWAMVADRYGNSVGVCSDSGVIPSVAAVSYPLTVRYMGYQAGTVTGAATDTLRLEETVYNLPEVTVIPKKRPVLHLTGYVRERSKLTTAAGDTVELFREKTVDFMLPGRGAGRYKGWSRPRVLATRSYYRFTDAYGLDSVSDRYSRHFSWSDWVGIVRQVPLPLSMRVEGNAVDTVKGHFGASAVWRRAGDNVHASVDVLADTLNRRWTPGFGVYLDGRVDFTRFNLRYIFTDVGESSGVMAENIARVAYDIESDGMNRTMNRLSTKDEAQYMDTYAELYVTDREFLTVGEAKKWENDPPRGDAIGIHVPEDAAPLEPELAELVSRVESIDHTGRRIAERADRRLAGENYRLKHRKKHGVLSQLKSLIFH
;
A
#
# COMPACT_ATOMS: atom_id res chain seq x y z
N MET A 1 -19.78 -45.79 -42.30
CA MET A 1 -19.96 -44.85 -41.14
C MET A 1 -18.62 -44.60 -40.52
N ASN A 2 -18.11 -43.40 -40.66
CA ASN A 2 -16.69 -43.08 -40.82
C ASN A 2 -15.84 -43.14 -39.54
N LEU A 3 -14.93 -44.10 -39.45
CA LEU A 3 -13.89 -44.22 -38.41
C LEU A 3 -13.03 -42.94 -38.26
N THR A 4 -12.79 -42.25 -39.37
CA THR A 4 -12.08 -40.96 -39.43
C THR A 4 -12.73 -39.84 -38.60
N ARG A 5 -14.08 -39.80 -38.50
CA ARG A 5 -14.80 -38.81 -37.67
C ARG A 5 -14.66 -39.07 -36.17
N TYR A 6 -14.56 -40.33 -35.76
CA TYR A 6 -14.34 -40.68 -34.35
C TYR A 6 -12.90 -40.37 -33.91
N ILE A 7 -11.91 -40.63 -34.76
CA ILE A 7 -10.51 -40.31 -34.47
C ILE A 7 -10.31 -38.79 -34.38
N SER A 8 -10.92 -37.98 -35.24
CA SER A 8 -10.86 -36.52 -35.16
C SER A 8 -11.53 -35.97 -33.90
N SER A 9 -12.65 -36.56 -33.46
CA SER A 9 -13.35 -36.11 -32.25
C SER A 9 -12.60 -36.51 -30.97
N VAL A 10 -11.94 -37.65 -30.95
CA VAL A 10 -11.11 -38.10 -29.82
C VAL A 10 -9.81 -37.28 -29.77
N LEU A 11 -9.20 -36.97 -30.92
CA LEU A 11 -8.01 -36.12 -30.97
C LEU A 11 -8.33 -34.66 -30.53
N LEU A 12 -9.52 -34.12 -30.89
CA LEU A 12 -9.96 -32.84 -30.44
C LEU A 12 -10.28 -32.80 -28.96
N ALA A 13 -10.84 -33.90 -28.40
CA ALA A 13 -11.12 -34.00 -26.98
C ALA A 13 -9.84 -34.13 -26.13
N VAL A 14 -8.79 -34.73 -26.64
CA VAL A 14 -7.47 -34.85 -25.97
C VAL A 14 -6.72 -33.52 -26.03
N LEU A 15 -6.92 -32.71 -27.06
CA LEU A 15 -6.31 -31.37 -27.17
C LEU A 15 -6.97 -30.31 -26.26
N VAL A 16 -8.19 -30.56 -25.80
CA VAL A 16 -8.92 -29.64 -24.89
C VAL A 16 -8.61 -29.91 -23.41
N SER A 17 -7.94 -31.00 -23.08
CA SER A 17 -7.56 -31.35 -21.70
C SER A 17 -6.13 -30.92 -21.31
N VAL A 18 -5.51 -29.97 -22.00
CA VAL A 18 -4.41 -29.20 -21.40
C VAL A 18 -5.06 -28.28 -20.39
N GLY A 19 -5.32 -28.81 -19.20
CA GLY A 19 -5.79 -28.05 -18.06
C GLY A 19 -4.84 -26.86 -17.88
N ALA A 20 -5.36 -25.67 -17.95
CA ALA A 20 -4.62 -24.49 -17.52
C ALA A 20 -4.31 -24.69 -16.03
N HIS A 21 -3.14 -25.24 -15.72
CA HIS A 21 -2.66 -25.31 -14.35
C HIS A 21 -2.44 -23.89 -13.86
N ALA A 22 -3.36 -23.41 -13.03
CA ALA A 22 -3.22 -22.12 -12.40
C ALA A 22 -2.46 -22.29 -11.09
N THR A 23 -1.36 -21.59 -10.92
CA THR A 23 -0.59 -21.60 -9.67
C THR A 23 -1.42 -21.02 -8.53
N VAL A 24 -1.50 -21.74 -7.41
CA VAL A 24 -2.16 -21.29 -6.19
C VAL A 24 -1.11 -20.89 -5.16
N VAL A 25 -1.26 -19.72 -4.57
CA VAL A 25 -0.40 -19.23 -3.48
C VAL A 25 -1.03 -19.62 -2.15
N VAL A 26 -0.27 -20.30 -1.32
CA VAL A 26 -0.74 -20.80 -0.03
C VAL A 26 0.27 -20.52 1.08
N ASP A 27 -0.21 -20.49 2.29
CA ASP A 27 0.57 -20.51 3.53
C ASP A 27 1.30 -21.86 3.66
N ALA A 28 2.59 -21.84 3.90
CA ALA A 28 3.41 -23.05 3.97
C ALA A 28 3.05 -23.97 5.15
N ALA A 29 2.64 -23.40 6.27
CA ALA A 29 2.34 -24.14 7.49
C ALA A 29 0.91 -24.73 7.48
N THR A 30 -0.07 -23.96 7.01
CA THR A 30 -1.48 -24.35 7.08
C THR A 30 -2.04 -24.87 5.76
N GLY A 31 -1.36 -24.60 4.63
CA GLY A 31 -1.88 -24.88 3.29
C GLY A 31 -3.06 -24.01 2.85
N MET A 32 -3.45 -23.01 3.65
CA MET A 32 -4.57 -22.14 3.34
C MET A 32 -4.20 -21.13 2.24
N PRO A 33 -5.10 -20.81 1.30
CA PRO A 33 -4.85 -19.83 0.26
C PRO A 33 -4.52 -18.45 0.83
N LEU A 34 -3.66 -17.69 0.12
CA LEU A 34 -3.30 -16.33 0.41
C LEU A 34 -4.00 -15.39 -0.59
N PRO A 35 -5.19 -14.86 -0.25
CA PRO A 35 -5.99 -14.07 -1.18
C PRO A 35 -5.33 -12.73 -1.49
N TRP A 36 -5.48 -12.31 -2.75
CA TRP A 36 -4.99 -11.03 -3.26
C TRP A 36 -3.48 -10.79 -3.03
N ALA A 37 -2.67 -11.86 -2.99
CA ALA A 37 -1.22 -11.75 -2.98
C ALA A 37 -0.78 -10.97 -4.23
N MET A 38 0.13 -10.01 -4.05
CA MET A 38 0.64 -9.19 -5.15
C MET A 38 1.57 -10.02 -6.02
N VAL A 39 1.42 -9.89 -7.33
CA VAL A 39 2.23 -10.58 -8.33
C VAL A 39 2.95 -9.54 -9.18
N ALA A 40 4.27 -9.64 -9.24
CA ALA A 40 5.12 -8.78 -10.08
C ALA A 40 5.84 -9.62 -11.13
N ASP A 41 6.11 -9.04 -12.30
CA ASP A 41 6.91 -9.65 -13.36
C ASP A 41 8.42 -9.61 -13.03
N ARG A 42 9.23 -10.15 -13.94
CA ARG A 42 10.70 -10.15 -13.84
C ARG A 42 11.32 -8.76 -13.73
N TYR A 43 10.59 -7.73 -14.12
CA TYR A 43 11.02 -6.34 -14.08
C TYR A 43 10.45 -5.58 -12.87
N GLY A 44 9.79 -6.30 -11.94
CA GLY A 44 9.15 -5.74 -10.76
C GLY A 44 7.87 -4.95 -11.03
N ASN A 45 7.34 -4.97 -12.26
CA ASN A 45 6.07 -4.34 -12.54
C ASN A 45 4.93 -5.21 -11.98
N SER A 46 3.93 -4.57 -11.34
CA SER A 46 2.74 -5.29 -10.91
C SER A 46 1.98 -5.83 -12.14
N VAL A 47 1.75 -7.13 -12.15
CA VAL A 47 0.92 -7.80 -13.17
C VAL A 47 -0.47 -8.14 -12.64
N GLY A 48 -0.73 -7.84 -11.37
CA GLY A 48 -2.01 -8.02 -10.71
C GLY A 48 -1.90 -8.62 -9.33
N VAL A 49 -3.03 -9.11 -8.83
CA VAL A 49 -3.12 -9.81 -7.54
C VAL A 49 -3.78 -11.16 -7.73
N CYS A 50 -3.49 -12.09 -6.83
CA CYS A 50 -4.18 -13.38 -6.79
C CYS A 50 -5.68 -13.21 -6.57
N SER A 51 -6.46 -14.21 -6.93
CA SER A 51 -7.88 -14.27 -6.59
C SER A 51 -8.10 -14.38 -5.07
N ASP A 52 -9.35 -14.37 -4.63
CA ASP A 52 -9.77 -14.68 -3.24
C ASP A 52 -9.40 -16.10 -2.80
N SER A 53 -9.22 -17.00 -3.75
CA SER A 53 -8.75 -18.38 -3.55
C SER A 53 -7.24 -18.55 -3.76
N GLY A 54 -6.48 -17.47 -3.86
CA GLY A 54 -5.02 -17.49 -3.98
C GLY A 54 -4.49 -17.82 -5.37
N VAL A 55 -5.34 -17.87 -6.40
CA VAL A 55 -4.93 -18.20 -7.78
C VAL A 55 -4.22 -17.01 -8.42
N ILE A 56 -3.02 -17.25 -8.96
CA ILE A 56 -2.24 -16.24 -9.71
C ILE A 56 -2.98 -15.87 -11.01
N PRO A 57 -3.04 -14.57 -11.38
CA PRO A 57 -3.62 -14.15 -12.65
C PRO A 57 -2.87 -14.75 -13.83
N SER A 58 -3.57 -15.00 -14.94
CA SER A 58 -2.95 -15.47 -16.18
C SER A 58 -2.03 -14.38 -16.74
N VAL A 59 -0.75 -14.72 -16.95
CA VAL A 59 0.27 -13.81 -17.48
C VAL A 59 0.99 -14.41 -18.67
N ALA A 60 1.54 -13.54 -19.52
CA ALA A 60 2.33 -14.00 -20.66
C ALA A 60 3.62 -14.70 -20.21
N ALA A 61 4.07 -15.70 -20.98
CA ALA A 61 5.29 -16.44 -20.67
C ALA A 61 6.55 -15.55 -20.52
N VAL A 62 6.59 -14.42 -21.21
CA VAL A 62 7.67 -13.44 -21.13
C VAL A 62 7.76 -12.73 -19.78
N SER A 63 6.69 -12.74 -18.99
CA SER A 63 6.65 -12.10 -17.66
C SER A 63 7.38 -12.91 -16.57
N TYR A 64 7.65 -14.20 -16.79
CA TYR A 64 8.34 -15.04 -15.82
C TYR A 64 9.84 -14.72 -15.74
N PRO A 65 10.49 -14.94 -14.57
CA PRO A 65 9.90 -15.40 -13.32
C PRO A 65 9.00 -14.34 -12.67
N LEU A 66 7.94 -14.79 -11.98
CA LEU A 66 7.07 -13.92 -11.21
C LEU A 66 7.52 -13.89 -9.75
N THR A 67 7.47 -12.73 -9.15
CA THR A 67 7.64 -12.56 -7.71
C THR A 67 6.28 -12.38 -7.06
N VAL A 68 5.97 -13.20 -6.05
CA VAL A 68 4.73 -13.15 -5.30
C VAL A 68 5.02 -12.66 -3.90
N ARG A 69 4.27 -11.64 -3.47
CA ARG A 69 4.40 -11.01 -2.15
C ARG A 69 3.08 -11.02 -1.42
N TYR A 70 3.17 -11.35 -0.16
CA TYR A 70 2.05 -11.24 0.76
C TYR A 70 2.58 -10.71 2.09
N MET A 71 1.94 -9.65 2.61
CA MET A 71 2.37 -9.03 3.87
C MET A 71 2.45 -10.06 4.99
N GLY A 72 3.56 -10.08 5.71
CA GLY A 72 3.80 -11.05 6.77
C GLY A 72 4.40 -12.36 6.30
N TYR A 73 4.77 -12.47 5.03
CA TYR A 73 5.38 -13.67 4.45
C TYR A 73 6.68 -13.32 3.71
N GLN A 74 7.57 -14.29 3.62
CA GLN A 74 8.71 -14.18 2.73
C GLN A 74 8.21 -14.19 1.29
N ALA A 75 8.84 -13.37 0.42
CA ALA A 75 8.48 -13.35 -0.99
C ALA A 75 8.85 -14.68 -1.67
N GLY A 76 7.95 -15.17 -2.52
CA GLY A 76 8.16 -16.38 -3.29
C GLY A 76 8.33 -16.10 -4.77
N THR A 77 8.96 -17.03 -5.48
CA THR A 77 9.21 -16.92 -6.94
C THR A 77 8.54 -18.06 -7.68
N VAL A 78 7.80 -17.73 -8.73
CA VAL A 78 7.23 -18.67 -9.70
C VAL A 78 8.05 -18.62 -10.98
N THR A 79 8.75 -19.69 -11.30
CA THR A 79 9.68 -19.73 -12.44
C THR A 79 9.00 -19.96 -13.79
N GLY A 80 7.79 -20.48 -13.81
CA GLY A 80 7.04 -20.78 -15.03
C GLY A 80 5.60 -21.20 -14.77
N ALA A 81 4.80 -21.26 -15.81
CA ALA A 81 3.38 -21.59 -15.75
C ALA A 81 3.06 -23.05 -15.30
N ALA A 82 4.04 -23.92 -15.20
CA ALA A 82 3.89 -25.31 -14.76
C ALA A 82 3.93 -25.49 -13.23
N THR A 83 4.05 -24.40 -12.46
CA THR A 83 4.06 -24.46 -11.00
C THR A 83 2.62 -24.56 -10.48
N ASP A 84 2.27 -25.66 -9.80
CA ASP A 84 0.89 -25.87 -9.30
C ASP A 84 0.62 -25.08 -8.01
N THR A 85 1.59 -25.03 -7.09
CA THR A 85 1.42 -24.43 -5.77
C THR A 85 2.69 -23.70 -5.36
N LEU A 86 2.55 -22.44 -4.98
CA LEU A 86 3.60 -21.65 -4.33
C LEU A 86 3.31 -21.57 -2.83
N ARG A 87 4.22 -22.07 -2.00
CA ARG A 87 4.13 -22.02 -0.54
C ARG A 87 4.94 -20.84 -0.03
N LEU A 88 4.31 -19.90 0.68
CA LEU A 88 5.01 -18.80 1.34
C LEU A 88 5.15 -19.10 2.83
N GLU A 89 6.32 -18.79 3.37
CA GLU A 89 6.62 -18.91 4.81
C GLU A 89 6.27 -17.63 5.52
N GLU A 90 5.55 -17.74 6.66
CA GLU A 90 5.22 -16.61 7.50
C GLU A 90 6.48 -16.05 8.18
N THR A 91 6.62 -14.72 8.22
CA THR A 91 7.70 -14.07 8.96
C THR A 91 7.30 -13.89 10.43
N VAL A 92 8.26 -14.11 11.34
CA VAL A 92 8.04 -13.90 12.78
C VAL A 92 7.87 -12.40 13.06
N TYR A 93 6.90 -12.04 13.90
CA TYR A 93 6.65 -10.66 14.32
C TYR A 93 7.25 -10.41 15.70
N ASN A 94 8.18 -9.46 15.77
CA ASN A 94 8.66 -8.94 17.05
C ASN A 94 7.89 -7.67 17.38
N LEU A 95 6.88 -7.77 18.23
CA LEU A 95 6.12 -6.61 18.69
C LEU A 95 6.52 -6.26 20.13
N PRO A 96 6.62 -4.96 20.43
CA PRO A 96 6.78 -4.52 21.81
C PRO A 96 5.56 -4.97 22.64
N GLU A 97 5.84 -5.50 23.82
CA GLU A 97 4.79 -5.94 24.77
C GLU A 97 3.87 -4.78 25.16
N VAL A 98 2.56 -4.98 25.05
CA VAL A 98 1.58 -3.97 25.46
C VAL A 98 1.40 -4.02 26.97
N THR A 99 1.93 -3.03 27.66
CA THR A 99 1.71 -2.87 29.10
C THR A 99 0.25 -2.46 29.38
N VAL A 100 -0.34 -3.05 30.41
CA VAL A 100 -1.73 -2.84 30.87
C VAL A 100 -2.20 -1.38 30.76
N ILE A 101 -3.36 -1.19 30.10
CA ILE A 101 -3.98 0.12 29.85
C ILE A 101 -4.39 0.78 31.18
N PRO A 102 -3.77 1.88 31.60
CA PRO A 102 -4.24 2.62 32.77
C PRO A 102 -5.56 3.33 32.43
N LYS A 103 -6.60 3.15 33.22
CA LYS A 103 -7.94 3.78 33.05
C LYS A 103 -7.92 5.30 32.83
N LYS A 104 -6.80 5.97 33.13
CA LYS A 104 -6.61 7.42 33.01
C LYS A 104 -5.90 7.88 31.73
N ARG A 105 -5.51 6.95 30.82
CA ARG A 105 -4.78 7.23 29.58
C ARG A 105 -5.59 6.80 28.37
N PRO A 106 -6.61 7.57 27.98
CA PRO A 106 -7.60 7.15 26.99
C PRO A 106 -7.18 7.37 25.54
N VAL A 107 -5.96 7.77 25.25
CA VAL A 107 -5.49 8.04 23.90
C VAL A 107 -4.39 7.05 23.55
N LEU A 108 -4.61 6.24 22.53
CA LEU A 108 -3.59 5.36 21.98
C LEU A 108 -2.76 6.17 20.96
N HIS A 109 -1.46 6.20 21.19
CA HIS A 109 -0.47 6.71 20.26
C HIS A 109 0.26 5.52 19.64
N LEU A 110 0.25 5.42 18.33
CA LEU A 110 0.99 4.43 17.58
C LEU A 110 2.07 5.12 16.77
N THR A 111 3.28 4.59 16.82
CA THR A 111 4.36 4.97 15.91
C THR A 111 4.64 3.80 14.99
N GLY A 112 4.98 4.09 13.74
CA GLY A 112 5.26 3.04 12.77
C GLY A 112 6.25 3.47 11.70
N TYR A 113 6.89 2.46 11.15
CA TYR A 113 7.70 2.56 9.94
C TYR A 113 6.84 2.21 8.74
N VAL A 114 6.88 3.04 7.71
CA VAL A 114 6.19 2.78 6.43
C VAL A 114 7.22 2.64 5.32
N ARG A 115 7.15 1.54 4.59
CA ARG A 115 7.84 1.34 3.33
C ARG A 115 6.82 1.42 2.20
N GLU A 116 7.09 2.24 1.20
CA GLU A 116 6.17 2.53 0.11
C GLU A 116 6.88 2.47 -1.23
N ARG A 117 6.25 1.80 -2.19
CA ARG A 117 6.53 1.94 -3.61
C ARG A 117 5.29 2.55 -4.27
N SER A 118 5.50 3.60 -5.05
CA SER A 118 4.42 4.22 -5.82
C SER A 118 4.92 4.53 -7.23
N LYS A 119 4.07 4.27 -8.21
CA LYS A 119 4.35 4.52 -9.62
C LYS A 119 3.25 5.39 -10.18
N LEU A 120 3.63 6.52 -10.76
CA LEU A 120 2.74 7.40 -11.50
C LEU A 120 3.13 7.34 -12.97
N THR A 121 2.17 7.05 -13.84
CA THR A 121 2.36 7.01 -15.30
C THR A 121 1.40 7.99 -15.94
N THR A 122 1.89 8.80 -16.86
CA THR A 122 1.07 9.73 -17.66
C THR A 122 0.56 9.05 -18.93
N ALA A 123 -0.45 9.65 -19.57
CA ALA A 123 -0.95 9.17 -20.88
C ALA A 123 0.13 9.16 -21.97
N ALA A 124 1.15 10.02 -21.85
CA ALA A 124 2.30 10.08 -22.77
C ALA A 124 3.34 8.98 -22.51
N GLY A 125 3.18 8.18 -21.44
CA GLY A 125 4.12 7.13 -21.07
C GLY A 125 5.28 7.60 -20.18
N ASP A 126 5.29 8.86 -19.77
CA ASP A 126 6.25 9.34 -18.77
C ASP A 126 5.93 8.72 -17.41
N THR A 127 6.95 8.27 -16.69
CA THR A 127 6.77 7.55 -15.42
C THR A 127 7.64 8.16 -14.33
N VAL A 128 7.06 8.27 -13.14
CA VAL A 128 7.77 8.53 -11.88
C VAL A 128 7.59 7.34 -10.97
N GLU A 129 8.67 6.68 -10.65
CA GLU A 129 8.71 5.67 -9.59
C GLU A 129 9.24 6.31 -8.31
N LEU A 130 8.58 6.02 -7.21
CA LEU A 130 8.98 6.41 -5.86
C LEU A 130 9.20 5.16 -5.02
N PHE A 131 10.36 5.06 -4.42
CA PHE A 131 10.55 4.29 -3.21
C PHE A 131 10.70 5.27 -2.04
N ARG A 132 9.95 5.06 -0.97
CA ARG A 132 9.92 5.96 0.18
C ARG A 132 9.83 5.20 1.48
N GLU A 133 10.65 5.63 2.44
CA GLU A 133 10.62 5.18 3.82
C GLU A 133 10.17 6.34 4.70
N LYS A 134 9.28 6.07 5.65
CA LYS A 134 8.71 7.09 6.54
C LYS A 134 8.63 6.56 7.96
N THR A 135 8.90 7.41 8.93
CA THR A 135 8.40 7.25 10.29
C THR A 135 7.12 8.05 10.40
N VAL A 136 6.06 7.41 10.85
CA VAL A 136 4.71 8.00 10.96
C VAL A 136 4.14 7.78 12.35
N ASP A 137 3.16 8.60 12.73
CA ASP A 137 2.38 8.37 13.93
C ASP A 137 0.87 8.51 13.70
N PHE A 138 0.12 7.92 14.63
CA PHE A 138 -1.33 7.97 14.70
C PHE A 138 -1.73 8.26 16.14
N MET A 139 -2.80 9.04 16.32
CA MET A 139 -3.29 9.40 17.63
C MET A 139 -4.78 9.06 17.71
N LEU A 140 -5.12 7.98 18.42
CA LEU A 140 -6.43 7.35 18.39
C LEU A 140 -7.12 7.50 19.76
N PRO A 141 -8.01 8.49 19.93
CA PRO A 141 -8.73 8.64 21.18
C PRO A 141 -9.76 7.54 21.37
N GLY A 142 -9.74 6.92 22.57
CA GLY A 142 -10.71 5.95 23.04
C GLY A 142 -11.77 6.57 23.95
N ARG A 143 -12.50 5.72 24.67
CA ARG A 143 -13.48 6.17 25.67
C ARG A 143 -12.77 6.95 26.77
N GLY A 144 -13.31 8.12 27.15
CA GLY A 144 -12.72 8.99 28.17
C GLY A 144 -11.82 10.11 27.62
N ALA A 145 -11.51 10.14 26.34
CA ALA A 145 -10.74 11.22 25.71
C ALA A 145 -11.54 12.53 25.54
N GLY A 146 -12.83 12.54 25.88
CA GLY A 146 -13.68 13.72 25.79
C GLY A 146 -13.81 14.25 24.36
N ARG A 147 -13.48 15.53 24.16
CA ARG A 147 -13.55 16.19 22.83
C ARG A 147 -12.27 16.06 22.00
N TYR A 148 -11.26 15.37 22.48
CA TYR A 148 -10.01 15.18 21.73
C TYR A 148 -10.26 14.35 20.49
N LYS A 149 -9.83 14.82 19.32
CA LYS A 149 -10.12 14.15 18.03
C LYS A 149 -8.99 13.22 17.56
N GLY A 150 -7.73 13.60 17.82
CA GLY A 150 -6.57 12.87 17.29
C GLY A 150 -6.58 12.76 15.76
N TRP A 151 -5.84 11.80 15.24
CA TRP A 151 -5.78 11.50 13.80
C TRP A 151 -5.58 10.00 13.56
N SER A 152 -6.29 9.47 12.57
CA SER A 152 -6.18 8.09 12.09
C SER A 152 -5.44 7.97 10.76
N ARG A 153 -5.14 9.09 10.07
CA ARG A 153 -4.25 9.13 8.92
C ARG A 153 -2.81 9.27 9.38
N PRO A 154 -1.83 8.73 8.63
CA PRO A 154 -0.44 8.86 9.01
C PRO A 154 -0.01 10.33 9.03
N ARG A 155 0.57 10.76 10.12
CA ARG A 155 1.32 12.00 10.21
C ARG A 155 2.79 11.67 10.03
N VAL A 156 3.41 12.20 9.00
CA VAL A 156 4.82 11.93 8.68
C VAL A 156 5.72 12.72 9.63
N LEU A 157 6.58 12.03 10.37
CA LEU A 157 7.56 12.58 11.30
C LEU A 157 8.95 12.69 10.67
N ALA A 158 9.36 11.65 9.93
CA ALA A 158 10.58 11.62 9.13
C ALA A 158 10.31 10.92 7.79
N THR A 159 11.05 11.28 6.74
CA THR A 159 10.91 10.66 5.42
C THR A 159 12.24 10.65 4.68
N ARG A 160 12.46 9.58 3.94
CA ARG A 160 13.55 9.42 2.99
C ARG A 160 12.96 8.91 1.68
N SER A 161 13.30 9.53 0.55
CA SER A 161 12.65 9.28 -0.72
C SER A 161 13.67 9.10 -1.84
N TYR A 162 13.37 8.16 -2.73
CA TYR A 162 14.18 7.78 -3.87
C TYR A 162 13.28 7.76 -5.10
N TYR A 163 13.60 8.57 -6.11
CA TYR A 163 12.80 8.73 -7.31
C TYR A 163 13.55 8.27 -8.55
N ARG A 164 12.86 7.62 -9.46
CA ARG A 164 13.29 7.32 -10.81
C ARG A 164 12.32 7.92 -11.81
N PHE A 165 12.85 8.57 -12.81
CA PHE A 165 12.10 9.19 -13.90
C PHE A 165 12.45 8.50 -15.21
N THR A 166 11.43 7.97 -15.91
CA THR A 166 11.60 7.35 -17.22
C THR A 166 10.58 7.91 -18.21
N ASP A 167 10.91 7.89 -19.51
CA ASP A 167 10.00 8.26 -20.58
C ASP A 167 10.19 7.37 -21.81
N ALA A 168 9.30 7.54 -22.80
CA ALA A 168 9.35 6.81 -24.05
C ALA A 168 10.58 7.16 -24.94
N TYR A 169 11.35 8.19 -24.60
CA TYR A 169 12.48 8.69 -25.38
C TYR A 169 13.85 8.32 -24.80
N GLY A 170 13.88 7.43 -23.82
CA GLY A 170 15.13 6.92 -23.23
C GLY A 170 15.64 7.73 -22.05
N LEU A 171 14.82 8.61 -21.44
CA LEU A 171 15.15 9.18 -20.14
C LEU A 171 15.21 8.07 -19.11
N ASP A 172 16.27 8.04 -18.32
CA ASP A 172 16.38 7.28 -17.07
C ASP A 172 17.24 8.10 -16.11
N SER A 173 16.60 8.77 -15.19
CA SER A 173 17.26 9.62 -14.19
C SER A 173 16.73 9.37 -12.80
N VAL A 174 17.54 9.66 -11.77
CA VAL A 174 17.19 9.43 -10.37
C VAL A 174 17.35 10.71 -9.56
N SER A 175 16.62 10.81 -8.43
CA SER A 175 16.69 11.96 -7.53
C SER A 175 16.22 11.58 -6.12
N ASP A 176 16.72 12.30 -5.11
CA ASP A 176 16.23 12.29 -3.73
C ASP A 176 15.12 13.33 -3.48
N ARG A 177 14.80 14.17 -4.48
CA ARG A 177 13.93 15.34 -4.34
C ARG A 177 12.88 15.42 -5.44
N TYR A 178 11.60 15.32 -5.04
CA TYR A 178 10.47 15.55 -5.93
C TYR A 178 9.23 16.01 -5.14
N SER A 179 8.95 17.30 -5.14
CA SER A 179 7.94 17.93 -4.30
C SER A 179 6.48 17.71 -4.72
N ARG A 180 6.24 17.02 -5.84
CA ARG A 180 4.90 16.88 -6.44
C ARG A 180 4.40 15.47 -6.52
N HIS A 181 5.20 14.52 -6.09
CA HIS A 181 4.74 13.15 -6.04
C HIS A 181 3.57 13.06 -5.06
N PHE A 182 2.55 12.35 -5.47
CA PHE A 182 1.39 12.01 -4.67
C PHE A 182 1.41 10.50 -4.40
N SER A 183 1.03 10.11 -3.21
CA SER A 183 0.87 8.70 -2.85
C SER A 183 -0.38 8.50 -2.02
N TRP A 184 -1.12 7.44 -2.33
CA TRP A 184 -2.32 7.08 -1.59
C TRP A 184 -2.04 6.70 -0.14
N SER A 185 -0.87 6.15 0.19
CA SER A 185 -0.53 5.75 1.55
C SER A 185 -0.55 6.90 2.56
N ASP A 186 -0.38 8.15 2.11
CA ASP A 186 -0.45 9.33 2.98
C ASP A 186 -1.89 9.69 3.40
N TRP A 187 -2.88 9.08 2.75
CA TRP A 187 -4.29 9.43 2.92
C TRP A 187 -5.14 8.35 3.56
N VAL A 188 -4.69 7.10 3.52
CA VAL A 188 -5.41 5.96 4.09
C VAL A 188 -5.21 5.91 5.60
N GLY A 189 -6.30 6.05 6.33
CA GLY A 189 -6.29 5.96 7.78
C GLY A 189 -6.38 4.51 8.26
N ILE A 190 -5.88 4.24 9.47
CA ILE A 190 -6.02 2.94 10.14
C ILE A 190 -7.32 2.85 10.92
N VAL A 191 -7.86 1.63 11.05
CA VAL A 191 -9.08 1.38 11.82
C VAL A 191 -8.84 1.48 13.32
N ARG A 192 -9.87 1.90 14.08
CA ARG A 192 -9.83 1.92 15.56
C ARG A 192 -10.32 0.61 16.15
N GLN A 193 -11.40 0.09 15.59
CA GLN A 193 -12.04 -1.13 16.04
C GLN A 193 -12.82 -1.75 14.88
N VAL A 194 -12.75 -3.07 14.77
CA VAL A 194 -13.54 -3.85 13.80
C VAL A 194 -14.09 -5.08 14.50
N PRO A 195 -15.40 -5.39 14.34
CA PRO A 195 -15.98 -6.61 14.87
C PRO A 195 -15.40 -7.83 14.14
N LEU A 196 -15.07 -8.87 14.90
CA LEU A 196 -14.67 -10.16 14.35
C LEU A 196 -15.88 -10.97 13.88
N PRO A 197 -15.78 -11.67 12.74
CA PRO A 197 -16.69 -12.75 12.41
C PRO A 197 -16.82 -13.77 13.55
N LEU A 198 -17.93 -14.46 13.65
CA LEU A 198 -18.16 -15.42 14.74
C LEU A 198 -17.09 -16.51 14.80
N SER A 199 -16.69 -17.01 13.64
CA SER A 199 -15.64 -18.02 13.45
C SER A 199 -14.25 -17.58 13.94
N MET A 200 -14.03 -16.25 14.08
CA MET A 200 -12.75 -15.66 14.48
C MET A 200 -12.69 -15.26 15.96
N ARG A 201 -13.74 -15.50 16.77
CA ARG A 201 -13.82 -15.00 18.15
C ARG A 201 -13.18 -15.90 19.19
N VAL A 202 -12.94 -17.14 18.82
CA VAL A 202 -12.32 -18.16 19.69
C VAL A 202 -10.94 -18.47 19.16
N GLU A 203 -9.98 -18.70 20.07
CA GLU A 203 -8.64 -19.11 19.68
C GLU A 203 -8.64 -20.40 18.86
N GLY A 204 -7.69 -20.51 17.94
CA GLY A 204 -7.56 -21.67 17.07
C GLY A 204 -7.25 -21.27 15.63
N ASN A 205 -7.36 -22.22 14.72
CA ASN A 205 -7.16 -22.00 13.30
C ASN A 205 -8.52 -21.93 12.58
N ALA A 206 -8.78 -20.83 11.92
CA ALA A 206 -10.03 -20.62 11.20
C ALA A 206 -9.82 -19.74 9.97
N VAL A 207 -10.66 -19.95 8.96
CA VAL A 207 -10.79 -19.07 7.79
C VAL A 207 -12.26 -18.74 7.62
N ASP A 208 -12.56 -17.49 7.30
CA ASP A 208 -13.92 -17.03 7.01
C ASP A 208 -13.89 -16.02 5.87
N THR A 209 -14.84 -16.15 4.95
CA THR A 209 -14.96 -15.24 3.82
C THR A 209 -16.27 -14.48 3.91
N VAL A 210 -16.19 -13.19 4.09
CA VAL A 210 -17.34 -12.29 4.04
C VAL A 210 -17.63 -11.94 2.60
N LYS A 211 -18.83 -12.31 2.13
CA LYS A 211 -19.30 -11.94 0.79
C LYS A 211 -19.84 -10.52 0.80
N GLY A 212 -19.40 -9.72 -0.14
CA GLY A 212 -19.92 -8.39 -0.43
C GLY A 212 -20.83 -8.40 -1.65
N HIS A 213 -21.19 -7.23 -2.11
CA HIS A 213 -22.10 -7.06 -3.25
C HIS A 213 -21.49 -7.56 -4.57
N PHE A 214 -20.18 -7.45 -4.73
CA PHE A 214 -19.44 -7.79 -5.96
C PHE A 214 -18.47 -8.97 -5.78
N GLY A 215 -18.67 -9.83 -4.80
CA GLY A 215 -17.80 -10.98 -4.57
C GLY A 215 -17.33 -11.09 -3.12
N ALA A 216 -16.16 -11.69 -2.90
CA ALA A 216 -15.52 -11.70 -1.59
C ALA A 216 -15.09 -10.29 -1.21
N SER A 217 -15.64 -9.77 -0.12
CA SER A 217 -15.32 -8.42 0.35
C SER A 217 -14.27 -8.41 1.45
N ALA A 218 -14.15 -9.49 2.21
CA ALA A 218 -13.09 -9.67 3.18
C ALA A 218 -12.82 -11.16 3.40
N VAL A 219 -11.55 -11.52 3.52
CA VAL A 219 -11.10 -12.85 3.92
C VAL A 219 -10.37 -12.73 5.25
N TRP A 220 -10.86 -13.46 6.24
CA TRP A 220 -10.29 -13.51 7.57
C TRP A 220 -9.58 -14.84 7.77
N ARG A 221 -8.43 -14.78 8.43
CA ARG A 221 -7.67 -15.95 8.85
C ARG A 221 -7.26 -15.76 10.30
N ARG A 222 -7.41 -16.80 11.08
CA ARG A 222 -6.92 -16.84 12.45
C ARG A 222 -5.94 -17.99 12.60
N ALA A 223 -4.81 -17.73 13.26
CA ALA A 223 -3.82 -18.71 13.68
C ALA A 223 -3.43 -18.39 15.13
N GLY A 224 -3.99 -19.15 16.07
CA GLY A 224 -3.85 -18.87 17.50
C GLY A 224 -4.38 -17.48 17.86
N ASP A 225 -3.51 -16.63 18.42
CA ASP A 225 -3.81 -15.25 18.79
C ASP A 225 -3.68 -14.24 17.63
N ASN A 226 -3.15 -14.66 16.51
CA ASN A 226 -2.99 -13.79 15.34
C ASN A 226 -4.21 -13.86 14.45
N VAL A 227 -4.69 -12.69 14.03
CA VAL A 227 -5.81 -12.56 13.10
C VAL A 227 -5.38 -11.72 11.90
N HIS A 228 -5.55 -12.25 10.71
CA HIS A 228 -5.29 -11.56 9.46
C HIS A 228 -6.63 -11.20 8.81
N ALA A 229 -6.75 -9.98 8.35
CA ALA A 229 -7.88 -9.52 7.55
C ALA A 229 -7.39 -8.98 6.20
N SER A 230 -7.78 -9.62 5.13
CA SER A 230 -7.61 -9.10 3.76
C SER A 230 -8.96 -8.55 3.30
N VAL A 231 -8.99 -7.30 2.84
CA VAL A 231 -10.22 -6.55 2.53
C VAL A 231 -10.12 -5.94 1.16
N ASP A 232 -11.09 -6.23 0.30
CA ASP A 232 -11.33 -5.46 -0.92
C ASP A 232 -12.31 -4.33 -0.60
N VAL A 233 -11.79 -3.10 -0.58
CA VAL A 233 -12.58 -1.91 -0.21
C VAL A 233 -13.67 -1.61 -1.24
N LEU A 234 -13.46 -2.01 -2.50
CA LEU A 234 -14.38 -1.72 -3.60
C LEU A 234 -15.53 -2.74 -3.70
N ALA A 235 -15.35 -3.93 -3.12
CA ALA A 235 -16.33 -5.01 -3.20
C ALA A 235 -17.63 -4.74 -2.41
N ASP A 236 -17.57 -3.86 -1.41
CA ASP A 236 -18.75 -3.52 -0.59
C ASP A 236 -18.62 -2.11 0.02
N THR A 237 -19.74 -1.37 0.05
CA THR A 237 -19.80 -0.05 0.69
C THR A 237 -19.55 -0.10 2.20
N LEU A 238 -19.86 -1.22 2.86
CA LEU A 238 -19.58 -1.44 4.28
C LEU A 238 -18.07 -1.50 4.57
N ASN A 239 -17.25 -1.79 3.56
CA ASN A 239 -15.80 -1.82 3.69
C ASN A 239 -15.17 -0.44 3.81
N ARG A 240 -15.92 0.64 3.58
CA ARG A 240 -15.47 2.02 3.85
C ARG A 240 -15.05 2.26 5.31
N ARG A 241 -15.54 1.44 6.24
CA ARG A 241 -15.09 1.45 7.65
C ARG A 241 -13.59 1.17 7.84
N TRP A 242 -12.99 0.45 6.87
CA TRP A 242 -11.58 0.12 6.88
C TRP A 242 -10.68 1.29 6.48
N THR A 243 -11.26 2.35 5.92
CA THR A 243 -10.57 3.55 5.41
C THR A 243 -11.16 4.82 6.04
N PRO A 244 -11.03 5.02 7.36
CA PRO A 244 -11.62 6.17 8.03
C PRO A 244 -11.12 7.49 7.41
N GLY A 245 -12.07 8.35 7.05
CA GLY A 245 -11.78 9.66 6.43
C GLY A 245 -11.46 9.59 4.93
N PHE A 246 -11.47 8.42 4.29
CA PHE A 246 -11.19 8.26 2.87
C PHE A 246 -12.45 8.29 1.98
N GLY A 247 -13.64 8.21 2.55
CA GLY A 247 -14.92 8.11 1.82
C GLY A 247 -15.13 9.18 0.76
N VAL A 248 -14.59 10.40 0.96
CA VAL A 248 -14.66 11.50 -0.01
C VAL A 248 -14.04 11.12 -1.37
N TYR A 249 -13.03 10.27 -1.38
CA TYR A 249 -12.37 9.82 -2.60
C TYR A 249 -13.15 8.67 -3.26
N LEU A 250 -13.79 7.81 -2.44
CA LEU A 250 -14.60 6.68 -2.91
C LEU A 250 -15.97 7.11 -3.48
N ASP A 251 -16.39 8.36 -3.25
CA ASP A 251 -17.66 8.89 -3.75
C ASP A 251 -17.55 9.44 -5.20
N GLY A 252 -16.81 8.75 -6.07
CA GLY A 252 -16.70 9.06 -7.50
C GLY A 252 -15.79 10.24 -7.84
N ARG A 253 -14.88 10.61 -6.94
CA ARG A 253 -13.86 11.65 -7.21
C ARG A 253 -12.58 11.10 -7.81
N VAL A 254 -12.38 9.80 -7.71
CA VAL A 254 -11.24 9.06 -8.25
C VAL A 254 -11.74 7.71 -8.71
N ASP A 255 -11.28 7.26 -9.86
CA ASP A 255 -11.59 5.95 -10.40
C ASP A 255 -10.55 4.96 -9.86
N PHE A 256 -10.96 4.17 -8.86
CA PHE A 256 -10.14 3.11 -8.32
C PHE A 256 -10.42 1.82 -9.07
N THR A 257 -9.36 1.18 -9.56
CA THR A 257 -9.42 -0.14 -10.19
C THR A 257 -9.07 -1.25 -9.22
N ARG A 258 -8.28 -0.93 -8.18
CA ARG A 258 -7.94 -1.82 -7.09
C ARG A 258 -7.80 -1.02 -5.78
N PHE A 259 -8.35 -1.56 -4.69
CA PHE A 259 -8.14 -1.02 -3.37
C PHE A 259 -8.21 -2.14 -2.33
N ASN A 260 -7.08 -2.78 -2.10
CA ASN A 260 -6.95 -3.86 -1.13
C ASN A 260 -6.22 -3.37 0.12
N LEU A 261 -6.72 -3.78 1.26
CA LEU A 261 -6.09 -3.59 2.56
C LEU A 261 -5.81 -4.94 3.20
N ARG A 262 -4.69 -5.05 3.89
CA ARG A 262 -4.37 -6.21 4.72
C ARG A 262 -3.96 -5.73 6.09
N TYR A 263 -4.54 -6.35 7.09
CA TYR A 263 -4.22 -6.10 8.49
C TYR A 263 -3.72 -7.39 9.13
N ILE A 264 -2.71 -7.28 9.94
CA ILE A 264 -2.28 -8.30 10.87
C ILE A 264 -2.50 -7.74 12.26
N PHE A 265 -3.32 -8.46 13.02
CA PHE A 265 -3.60 -8.20 14.43
C PHE A 265 -2.99 -9.30 15.25
N THR A 266 -2.33 -8.95 16.35
CA THR A 266 -1.71 -9.87 17.31
C THR A 266 -2.34 -9.67 18.68
N ASP A 267 -2.14 -10.62 19.58
CA ASP A 267 -2.64 -10.58 20.96
C ASP A 267 -4.17 -10.36 21.00
N VAL A 268 -4.88 -11.02 20.09
CA VAL A 268 -6.33 -10.82 19.96
C VAL A 268 -7.10 -11.56 21.05
N GLY A 269 -6.58 -12.71 21.52
CA GLY A 269 -7.24 -13.55 22.50
C GLY A 269 -8.68 -13.93 22.11
N GLU A 270 -9.50 -14.31 23.07
CA GLU A 270 -10.94 -14.47 22.89
C GLU A 270 -11.62 -13.10 22.92
N SER A 271 -12.03 -12.60 21.76
CA SER A 271 -12.58 -11.25 21.62
C SER A 271 -13.71 -11.20 20.59
N SER A 272 -14.64 -10.27 20.79
CA SER A 272 -15.69 -9.98 19.80
C SER A 272 -15.22 -9.05 18.68
N GLY A 273 -14.02 -8.48 18.77
CA GLY A 273 -13.48 -7.55 17.78
C GLY A 273 -12.00 -7.28 18.00
N VAL A 274 -11.33 -6.80 16.96
CA VAL A 274 -9.95 -6.32 17.00
C VAL A 274 -9.93 -4.81 17.19
N MET A 275 -8.92 -4.32 17.89
CA MET A 275 -8.71 -2.92 18.20
C MET A 275 -7.41 -2.42 17.57
N ALA A 276 -7.24 -1.10 17.47
CA ALA A 276 -6.01 -0.51 16.94
C ALA A 276 -4.75 -0.93 17.72
N GLU A 277 -4.89 -1.22 19.00
CA GLU A 277 -3.81 -1.74 19.83
C GLU A 277 -3.33 -3.13 19.45
N ASN A 278 -4.16 -3.90 18.75
CA ASN A 278 -3.76 -5.20 18.22
C ASN A 278 -3.05 -5.11 16.86
N ILE A 279 -3.04 -3.95 16.19
CA ILE A 279 -2.44 -3.82 14.86
C ILE A 279 -0.94 -4.02 14.94
N ALA A 280 -0.44 -5.04 14.27
CA ALA A 280 0.99 -5.28 14.07
C ALA A 280 1.46 -4.66 12.75
N ARG A 281 0.71 -4.92 11.67
CA ARG A 281 1.05 -4.47 10.31
C ARG A 281 -0.20 -4.12 9.54
N VAL A 282 -0.04 -3.20 8.58
CA VAL A 282 -1.06 -2.87 7.58
C VAL A 282 -0.39 -2.76 6.22
N ALA A 283 -0.96 -3.38 5.19
CA ALA A 283 -0.54 -3.14 3.82
C ALA A 283 -1.67 -2.47 3.03
N TYR A 284 -1.25 -1.61 2.13
CA TYR A 284 -2.09 -0.88 1.17
C TYR A 284 -1.68 -1.27 -0.24
N ASP A 285 -2.66 -1.65 -1.06
CA ASP A 285 -2.47 -1.96 -2.47
C ASP A 285 -3.57 -1.23 -3.24
N ILE A 286 -3.24 -0.08 -3.82
CA ILE A 286 -4.19 0.88 -4.35
C ILE A 286 -3.77 1.27 -5.75
N GLU A 287 -4.69 1.07 -6.68
CA GLU A 287 -4.55 1.44 -8.08
C GLU A 287 -5.69 2.38 -8.48
N SER A 288 -5.34 3.47 -9.10
CA SER A 288 -6.30 4.46 -9.56
C SER A 288 -5.95 4.99 -10.93
N ASP A 289 -6.97 5.25 -11.72
CA ASP A 289 -6.87 5.81 -13.06
C ASP A 289 -7.76 7.04 -13.18
N GLY A 290 -7.40 7.94 -14.07
CA GLY A 290 -8.32 8.95 -14.53
C GLY A 290 -7.85 10.40 -14.53
N MET A 291 -8.70 11.24 -15.13
CA MET A 291 -8.58 12.71 -15.21
C MET A 291 -9.35 13.39 -14.09
N ASN A 292 -9.22 12.92 -12.87
CA ASN A 292 -10.03 13.41 -11.78
C ASN A 292 -9.54 14.78 -11.28
N ARG A 293 -10.48 15.68 -10.97
CA ARG A 293 -10.19 17.01 -10.39
C ARG A 293 -9.38 16.96 -9.09
N THR A 294 -9.50 15.89 -8.34
CA THR A 294 -8.79 15.70 -7.07
C THR A 294 -7.33 15.38 -7.34
N MET A 295 -7.04 14.45 -8.26
CA MET A 295 -5.68 14.13 -8.69
C MET A 295 -5.04 15.30 -9.42
N ASN A 296 -5.80 16.03 -10.23
CA ASN A 296 -5.36 17.25 -10.91
C ASN A 296 -4.95 18.39 -9.96
N ARG A 297 -5.46 18.43 -8.74
CA ARG A 297 -4.99 19.38 -7.70
C ARG A 297 -3.64 19.00 -7.12
N LEU A 298 -3.32 17.71 -7.16
CA LEU A 298 -2.15 17.13 -6.53
C LEU A 298 -0.99 16.96 -7.53
N SER A 299 -1.30 16.81 -8.82
CA SER A 299 -0.30 16.62 -9.89
C SER A 299 -0.38 17.69 -10.98
N THR A 300 -0.61 17.35 -12.22
CA THR A 300 -0.75 18.27 -13.36
C THR A 300 -2.20 18.39 -13.80
N LYS A 301 -2.59 19.54 -14.35
CA LYS A 301 -3.93 19.71 -14.93
C LYS A 301 -4.00 19.00 -16.28
N ASP A 302 -5.15 18.42 -16.56
CA ASP A 302 -5.62 18.04 -17.88
C ASP A 302 -4.92 16.83 -18.54
N GLU A 303 -4.18 16.02 -17.78
CA GLU A 303 -3.57 14.80 -18.27
C GLU A 303 -4.08 13.59 -17.49
N ALA A 304 -4.47 12.53 -18.20
CA ALA A 304 -4.81 11.25 -17.58
C ALA A 304 -3.57 10.65 -16.92
N GLN A 305 -3.72 10.21 -15.68
CA GLN A 305 -2.65 9.64 -14.89
C GLN A 305 -3.10 8.34 -14.27
N TYR A 306 -2.26 7.35 -14.40
CA TYR A 306 -2.38 6.08 -13.72
C TYR A 306 -1.46 6.09 -12.51
N MET A 307 -1.99 5.68 -11.36
CA MET A 307 -1.22 5.60 -10.13
C MET A 307 -1.41 4.24 -9.48
N ASP A 308 -0.30 3.58 -9.23
CA ASP A 308 -0.19 2.36 -8.47
C ASP A 308 0.61 2.64 -7.20
N THR A 309 0.09 2.25 -6.04
CA THR A 309 0.72 2.44 -4.73
C THR A 309 0.63 1.16 -3.93
N TYR A 310 1.78 0.62 -3.57
CA TYR A 310 1.90 -0.43 -2.57
C TYR A 310 2.69 0.09 -1.38
N ALA A 311 2.17 -0.08 -0.18
CA ALA A 311 2.85 0.33 1.04
C ALA A 311 2.59 -0.66 2.18
N GLU A 312 3.58 -0.81 3.05
CA GLU A 312 3.50 -1.59 4.28
C GLU A 312 3.81 -0.70 5.47
N LEU A 313 2.93 -0.71 6.45
CA LEU A 313 3.12 -0.11 7.76
C LEU A 313 3.48 -1.20 8.75
N TYR A 314 4.58 -1.02 9.45
CA TYR A 314 5.05 -1.81 10.59
C TYR A 314 4.83 -0.96 11.84
N VAL A 315 4.01 -1.40 12.77
CA VAL A 315 3.84 -0.71 14.05
C VAL A 315 5.08 -1.00 14.90
N THR A 316 5.83 0.05 15.22
CA THR A 316 7.10 -0.06 15.95
C THR A 316 6.99 0.29 17.43
N ASP A 317 5.97 1.07 17.80
CA ASP A 317 5.73 1.43 19.19
C ASP A 317 4.26 1.72 19.47
N ARG A 318 3.83 1.50 20.71
CA ARG A 318 2.48 1.70 21.22
C ARG A 318 2.53 2.26 22.62
N GLU A 319 1.90 3.39 22.82
CA GLU A 319 1.77 3.96 24.15
C GLU A 319 0.36 4.51 24.39
N PHE A 320 -0.09 4.45 25.62
CA PHE A 320 -1.32 5.08 26.05
C PHE A 320 -1.02 6.41 26.72
N LEU A 321 -1.64 7.47 26.23
CA LEU A 321 -1.42 8.84 26.69
C LEU A 321 -2.65 9.42 27.40
N THR A 322 -2.41 10.35 28.30
CA THR A 322 -3.46 11.31 28.71
C THR A 322 -3.76 12.28 27.58
N VAL A 323 -4.93 12.92 27.62
CA VAL A 323 -5.27 13.95 26.65
C VAL A 323 -4.28 15.13 26.65
N GLY A 324 -3.69 15.43 27.82
CA GLY A 324 -2.69 16.48 27.96
C GLY A 324 -1.39 16.16 27.25
N GLU A 325 -0.87 14.95 27.44
CA GLU A 325 0.33 14.43 26.75
C GLU A 325 0.10 14.36 25.23
N ALA A 326 -1.06 13.85 24.80
CA ALA A 326 -1.41 13.78 23.38
C ALA A 326 -1.44 15.17 22.71
N LYS A 327 -2.00 16.19 23.38
CA LYS A 327 -1.99 17.58 22.88
C LYS A 327 -0.57 18.16 22.85
N LYS A 328 0.27 17.86 23.83
CA LYS A 328 1.66 18.29 23.82
C LYS A 328 2.40 17.72 22.62
N TRP A 329 2.25 16.40 22.38
CA TRP A 329 2.79 15.73 21.20
C TRP A 329 2.25 16.31 19.87
N GLU A 330 0.96 16.63 19.81
CA GLU A 330 0.33 17.25 18.64
C GLU A 330 0.94 18.61 18.28
N ASN A 331 1.19 19.44 19.29
CA ASN A 331 1.70 20.79 19.13
C ASN A 331 3.21 20.84 18.83
N ASP A 332 3.97 19.93 19.43
CA ASP A 332 5.43 19.90 19.31
C ASP A 332 5.94 18.45 19.11
N PRO A 333 5.64 17.84 17.96
CA PRO A 333 6.16 16.52 17.64
C PRO A 333 7.65 16.61 17.32
N PRO A 334 8.47 15.66 17.77
CA PRO A 334 9.83 15.53 17.27
C PRO A 334 9.80 15.29 15.75
N ARG A 335 10.77 15.83 15.02
CA ARG A 335 10.78 15.79 13.54
C ARG A 335 12.20 15.59 13.01
N GLY A 336 12.27 15.06 11.76
CA GLY A 336 13.53 14.92 11.03
C GLY A 336 14.54 14.05 11.75
N ASP A 337 15.78 14.53 11.88
CA ASP A 337 16.90 13.77 12.45
C ASP A 337 16.70 13.36 13.92
N ALA A 338 15.85 14.05 14.65
CA ALA A 338 15.54 13.71 16.05
C ALA A 338 14.78 12.38 16.20
N ILE A 339 14.02 11.97 15.17
CA ILE A 339 13.32 10.69 15.14
C ILE A 339 14.08 9.66 14.30
N GLY A 340 14.62 10.09 13.15
CA GLY A 340 15.25 9.20 12.19
C GLY A 340 14.28 8.25 11.47
N ILE A 341 14.87 7.34 10.70
CA ILE A 341 14.16 6.24 10.05
C ILE A 341 14.85 4.96 10.50
N HIS A 342 14.13 4.17 11.27
CA HIS A 342 14.60 2.89 11.78
C HIS A 342 13.84 1.78 11.08
N VAL A 343 14.53 1.02 10.24
CA VAL A 343 13.95 -0.14 9.55
C VAL A 343 13.79 -1.27 10.56
N PRO A 344 12.58 -1.81 10.76
CA PRO A 344 12.38 -2.95 11.64
C PRO A 344 13.19 -4.18 11.18
N GLU A 345 13.70 -4.97 12.13
CA GLU A 345 14.49 -6.17 11.83
C GLU A 345 13.70 -7.22 11.03
N ASP A 346 12.40 -7.27 11.26
CA ASP A 346 11.46 -8.16 10.57
C ASP A 346 10.91 -7.60 9.25
N ALA A 347 11.38 -6.43 8.80
CA ALA A 347 11.06 -5.91 7.49
C ALA A 347 11.70 -6.77 6.40
N ALA A 348 10.92 -7.12 5.38
CA ALA A 348 11.41 -7.89 4.25
C ALA A 348 12.64 -7.20 3.59
N PRO A 349 13.63 -7.95 3.08
CA PRO A 349 14.74 -7.37 2.32
C PRO A 349 14.22 -6.51 1.16
N LEU A 350 15.00 -5.51 0.77
CA LEU A 350 14.70 -4.74 -0.45
C LEU A 350 14.85 -5.64 -1.67
N GLU A 351 13.95 -5.47 -2.61
CA GLU A 351 14.06 -6.08 -3.91
C GLU A 351 15.28 -5.55 -4.65
N PRO A 352 15.92 -6.36 -5.51
CA PRO A 352 17.13 -5.96 -6.23
C PRO A 352 16.98 -4.63 -6.98
N GLU A 353 15.82 -4.40 -7.61
CA GLU A 353 15.52 -3.16 -8.35
C GLU A 353 15.42 -1.93 -7.44
N LEU A 354 14.78 -2.10 -6.26
CA LEU A 354 14.69 -1.03 -5.28
C LEU A 354 16.06 -0.77 -4.64
N ALA A 355 16.82 -1.82 -4.37
CA ALA A 355 18.20 -1.68 -3.88
C ALA A 355 19.10 -0.95 -4.89
N GLU A 356 18.95 -1.24 -6.18
CA GLU A 356 19.63 -0.50 -7.25
C GLU A 356 19.21 0.98 -7.27
N LEU A 357 17.90 1.27 -7.21
CA LEU A 357 17.39 2.64 -7.15
C LEU A 357 17.97 3.41 -5.96
N VAL A 358 17.95 2.81 -4.77
CA VAL A 358 18.54 3.40 -3.55
C VAL A 358 20.02 3.70 -3.77
N SER A 359 20.79 2.72 -4.25
CA SER A 359 22.21 2.87 -4.51
C SER A 359 22.52 3.98 -5.53
N ARG A 360 21.75 4.06 -6.62
CA ARG A 360 21.89 5.10 -7.63
C ARG A 360 21.62 6.50 -7.06
N VAL A 361 20.60 6.64 -6.23
CA VAL A 361 20.24 7.93 -5.62
C VAL A 361 21.29 8.34 -4.58
N GLU A 362 21.74 7.41 -3.73
CA GLU A 362 22.77 7.69 -2.71
C GLU A 362 24.14 8.04 -3.30
N SER A 363 24.40 7.60 -4.53
CA SER A 363 25.63 7.96 -5.26
C SER A 363 25.58 9.35 -5.92
N ILE A 364 24.46 10.09 -5.82
CA ILE A 364 24.37 11.43 -6.44
C ILE A 364 25.30 12.41 -5.73
N ASP A 365 26.19 13.01 -6.49
CA ASP A 365 27.00 14.13 -6.01
C ASP A 365 26.14 15.41 -5.93
N HIS A 366 25.75 15.77 -4.72
CA HIS A 366 24.97 16.98 -4.44
C HIS A 366 25.76 18.29 -4.59
N THR A 367 27.08 18.23 -4.79
CA THR A 367 27.92 19.42 -4.86
C THR A 367 27.82 20.18 -6.19
N GLY A 368 27.19 19.59 -7.20
CA GLY A 368 27.29 20.12 -8.55
C GLY A 368 26.03 20.36 -9.37
N ARG A 369 24.82 19.75 -9.20
CA ARG A 369 23.75 19.92 -10.20
C ARG A 369 22.31 19.67 -9.75
N ARG A 370 21.41 20.50 -10.26
CA ARG A 370 19.94 20.48 -10.16
C ARG A 370 19.28 19.51 -11.15
N ILE A 371 19.66 18.23 -11.17
CA ILE A 371 19.10 17.23 -12.10
C ILE A 371 17.61 17.00 -11.77
N ALA A 372 17.25 16.97 -10.49
CA ALA A 372 15.86 16.84 -10.02
C ALA A 372 14.93 17.93 -10.56
N GLU A 373 15.42 19.16 -10.72
CA GLU A 373 14.60 20.25 -11.30
C GLU A 373 14.25 20.02 -12.77
N ARG A 374 15.10 19.35 -13.55
CA ARG A 374 14.79 19.05 -14.95
C ARG A 374 13.74 17.96 -15.09
N ALA A 375 13.87 16.89 -14.33
CA ALA A 375 12.87 15.80 -14.34
C ALA A 375 11.51 16.29 -13.81
N ASP A 376 11.48 17.04 -12.71
CA ASP A 376 10.28 17.65 -12.13
C ASP A 376 9.58 18.61 -13.13
N ARG A 377 10.35 19.46 -13.81
CA ARG A 377 9.80 20.37 -14.82
C ARG A 377 9.26 19.65 -16.05
N ARG A 378 9.90 18.56 -16.46
CA ARG A 378 9.49 17.78 -17.62
C ARG A 378 8.18 17.06 -17.37
N LEU A 379 8.04 16.39 -16.24
CA LEU A 379 6.82 15.69 -15.84
C LEU A 379 5.69 16.64 -15.45
N ALA A 380 6.04 17.83 -14.99
CA ALA A 380 5.05 18.88 -14.69
C ALA A 380 4.51 19.58 -15.93
N GLY A 381 5.12 19.35 -17.12
CA GLY A 381 4.71 19.93 -18.40
C GLY A 381 4.63 21.46 -18.43
N GLU A 382 3.96 22.00 -19.44
CA GLU A 382 3.74 23.45 -19.55
C GLU A 382 2.92 24.06 -18.41
N ASN A 383 2.05 23.29 -17.79
CA ASN A 383 1.21 23.73 -16.68
C ASN A 383 2.01 24.17 -15.44
N TYR A 384 3.25 23.66 -15.29
CA TYR A 384 4.17 24.15 -14.24
C TYR A 384 4.54 25.61 -14.48
N ARG A 385 4.91 25.96 -15.72
CA ARG A 385 5.29 27.32 -16.10
C ARG A 385 4.13 28.30 -15.86
N LEU A 386 2.90 27.90 -16.20
CA LEU A 386 1.70 28.73 -16.01
C LEU A 386 1.36 28.94 -14.53
N LYS A 387 1.47 27.92 -13.68
CA LYS A 387 1.22 28.04 -12.22
C LYS A 387 2.22 28.99 -11.54
N HIS A 388 3.49 28.89 -11.85
CA HIS A 388 4.52 29.77 -11.29
C HIS A 388 4.42 31.18 -11.85
N ARG A 389 4.12 31.36 -13.12
CA ARG A 389 3.88 32.67 -13.72
C ARG A 389 2.70 33.41 -13.11
N LYS A 390 1.59 32.72 -12.83
CA LYS A 390 0.42 33.29 -12.14
C LYS A 390 0.69 33.67 -10.69
N LYS A 391 1.46 32.88 -9.95
CA LYS A 391 1.85 33.22 -8.56
C LYS A 391 2.71 34.49 -8.49
N HIS A 392 3.66 34.65 -9.40
CA HIS A 392 4.45 35.89 -9.50
C HIS A 392 3.61 37.07 -10.00
N GLY A 393 2.66 36.85 -10.89
CA GLY A 393 1.78 37.90 -11.40
C GLY A 393 0.86 38.50 -10.31
N VAL A 394 0.28 37.69 -9.46
CA VAL A 394 -0.62 38.14 -8.38
C VAL A 394 0.17 38.87 -7.27
N LEU A 395 1.35 38.38 -6.88
CA LEU A 395 2.19 39.04 -5.90
C LEU A 395 2.82 40.34 -6.42
N SER A 396 3.16 40.43 -7.71
CA SER A 396 3.65 41.65 -8.33
C SER A 396 2.55 42.71 -8.49
N GLN A 397 1.33 42.31 -8.80
CA GLN A 397 0.17 43.18 -8.86
C GLN A 397 -0.23 43.71 -7.49
N LEU A 398 -0.17 42.90 -6.43
CA LEU A 398 -0.39 43.36 -5.05
C LEU A 398 0.72 44.27 -4.56
N LYS A 399 1.96 44.07 -4.93
CA LYS A 399 3.04 45.00 -4.60
C LYS A 399 2.94 46.34 -5.33
N SER A 400 2.46 46.36 -6.57
CA SER A 400 2.23 47.61 -7.29
C SER A 400 1.02 48.43 -6.76
N LEU A 401 0.08 47.79 -6.07
CA LEU A 401 -1.07 48.45 -5.42
C LEU A 401 -0.78 49.00 -4.03
N ILE A 402 0.31 48.54 -3.39
CA ILE A 402 0.67 48.99 -2.02
C ILE A 402 1.77 50.07 -2.03
N PHE A 403 2.45 50.25 -3.14
CA PHE A 403 3.58 51.20 -3.25
C PHE A 403 3.38 52.31 -4.31
N HIS A 404 2.11 52.67 -4.59
CA HIS A 404 1.75 53.91 -5.31
C HIS A 404 0.83 54.76 -4.49
#